data_42d93c265a928ee8cc9a7da2a9d6ca70
#
_entry.id   42d93c265a928ee8cc9a7da2a9d6ca70
#
_cell.length_a   1.000
_cell.length_b   1.000
_cell.length_c   1.000
_cell.angle_alpha   90.00
_cell.angle_beta   90.00
_cell.angle_gamma   90.00
#
_symmetry.space_group_name_H-M   'P 1'
#
loop_
_entity.id
_entity.type
_entity.pdbx_description
1 polymer ?
#
loop_
_entity_poly.entity_id
_entity_poly.type
_entity_poly.pdbx_seq_one_letter_code
_entity_poly.pdbx_strand_id
1 'polypeptide(L)'
;MQSPGAWLIPLLLPALSLAAGGPSVPQSLDPAAAGRFARLALDCVHREYPNKIAHVLASDTDVRPPRELTPAFYGCYDWHSSVHGHWLLARLAHGFPDAPLAAQARTALARSLTPANIAAEAAYLRAAGRVSFERPYGLAWLLALAGELRNWDDPQAREWAETLAPLEIESAQRIMAWLPKLQYPIRSGEHSQTAFAFGLIADWAHARGDVGMARLLEARGRTYYGNDRDCPLRYEPSGEDFLSPCLAEADFMRRILPRDEFASWLGQFMPGIPADGSAGWLPPGIVTDRSDPKLAHIDGLNLSRAWMLEGIASGLPARDRRRAALLAAARAHSDAALPAVTGEHYEGGHWLGTFAVYLTSRGGIRE
;
A
#
# COMPACT_ATOMS: atom_id res chain seq x y z
N MET A 1 57.66 33.78 56.00
CA MET A 1 56.38 33.09 55.96
C MET A 1 55.92 33.14 54.51
N GLN A 2 56.13 32.03 53.79
CA GLN A 2 55.80 31.90 52.34
C GLN A 2 54.51 31.16 52.20
N SER A 3 53.54 31.72 51.46
CA SER A 3 52.26 31.07 51.08
C SER A 3 52.50 30.19 49.86
N PRO A 4 51.92 28.98 49.77
CA PRO A 4 51.99 28.15 48.58
C PRO A 4 50.93 28.53 47.53
N GLY A 5 51.36 28.68 46.28
CA GLY A 5 50.55 28.95 45.11
C GLY A 5 49.76 27.73 44.72
N ALA A 6 48.44 27.94 44.45
CA ALA A 6 47.58 26.93 43.92
C ALA A 6 47.71 26.84 42.40
N TRP A 7 48.00 25.64 41.89
CA TRP A 7 48.01 25.31 40.45
C TRP A 7 46.62 24.89 40.02
N LEU A 8 45.99 25.70 39.15
CA LEU A 8 44.75 25.34 38.45
C LEU A 8 45.09 24.46 37.24
N ILE A 9 44.61 23.21 37.26
CA ILE A 9 44.64 22.30 36.11
C ILE A 9 43.41 22.56 35.28
N PRO A 10 43.50 22.84 33.97
CA PRO A 10 42.31 22.98 33.13
C PRO A 10 41.76 21.58 32.81
N LEU A 11 40.49 21.33 33.19
CA LEU A 11 39.70 20.17 32.75
C LEU A 11 39.37 20.36 31.26
N LEU A 12 40.02 19.58 30.40
CA LEU A 12 39.60 19.39 29.02
C LEU A 12 38.39 18.43 28.99
N LEU A 13 37.18 18.95 28.74
CA LEU A 13 36.01 18.17 28.40
C LEU A 13 36.16 17.70 26.94
N PRO A 14 35.94 16.41 26.63
CA PRO A 14 35.90 15.96 25.26
C PRO A 14 34.65 16.50 24.57
N ALA A 15 34.85 17.21 23.46
CA ALA A 15 33.76 17.60 22.56
C ALA A 15 33.14 16.32 21.95
N LEU A 16 31.90 15.98 22.32
CA LEU A 16 31.12 15.00 21.61
C LEU A 16 30.84 15.55 20.19
N SER A 17 31.57 15.02 19.22
CA SER A 17 31.28 15.21 17.80
C SER A 17 29.97 14.46 17.48
N LEU A 18 28.86 15.18 17.34
CA LEU A 18 27.66 14.69 16.71
C LEU A 18 28.00 14.48 15.23
N ALA A 19 28.29 13.23 14.87
CA ALA A 19 28.35 12.83 13.47
C ALA A 19 26.96 13.07 12.87
N ALA A 20 26.86 14.07 12.01
CA ALA A 20 25.72 14.25 11.13
C ALA A 20 25.61 13.00 10.24
N GLY A 21 24.68 12.11 10.55
CA GLY A 21 24.37 10.96 9.71
C GLY A 21 24.05 11.44 8.30
N GLY A 22 24.86 11.03 7.32
CA GLY A 22 24.56 11.23 5.91
C GLY A 22 23.19 10.63 5.56
N PRO A 23 22.61 10.96 4.40
CA PRO A 23 21.30 10.46 4.01
C PRO A 23 21.35 8.93 3.98
N SER A 24 20.71 8.29 4.97
CA SER A 24 20.56 6.85 5.00
C SER A 24 19.72 6.42 3.79
N VAL A 25 20.24 5.45 3.04
CA VAL A 25 19.52 4.77 1.96
C VAL A 25 18.19 4.26 2.50
N PRO A 26 17.06 4.36 1.76
CA PRO A 26 15.80 3.71 2.15
C PRO A 26 16.07 2.26 2.56
N GLN A 27 15.40 1.79 3.64
CA GLN A 27 15.57 0.41 4.07
C GLN A 27 15.13 -0.52 2.93
N SER A 28 16.09 -1.07 2.20
CA SER A 28 15.82 -2.08 1.18
C SER A 28 15.35 -3.35 1.88
N LEU A 29 14.35 -4.00 1.31
CA LEU A 29 13.82 -5.27 1.80
C LEU A 29 14.93 -6.33 1.77
N ASP A 30 15.39 -6.77 2.94
CA ASP A 30 16.36 -7.84 3.06
C ASP A 30 15.69 -9.23 3.13
N PRO A 31 16.42 -10.35 2.88
CA PRO A 31 15.85 -11.69 2.91
C PRO A 31 15.23 -12.09 4.25
N ALA A 32 15.74 -11.56 5.37
CA ALA A 32 15.22 -11.87 6.71
C ALA A 32 13.87 -11.17 6.94
N ALA A 33 13.77 -9.89 6.58
CA ALA A 33 12.51 -9.13 6.61
C ALA A 33 11.48 -9.75 5.64
N ALA A 34 11.89 -10.10 4.41
CA ALA A 34 11.05 -10.79 3.44
C ALA A 34 10.48 -12.09 4.01
N GLY A 35 11.31 -12.89 4.69
CA GLY A 35 10.87 -14.13 5.35
C GLY A 35 9.87 -13.89 6.49
N ARG A 36 10.03 -12.81 7.27
CA ARG A 36 9.06 -12.45 8.32
C ARG A 36 7.71 -12.04 7.71
N PHE A 37 7.73 -11.18 6.70
CA PHE A 37 6.49 -10.71 6.05
C PHE A 37 5.78 -11.83 5.28
N ALA A 38 6.54 -12.73 4.62
CA ALA A 38 5.96 -13.89 3.95
C ALA A 38 5.20 -14.80 4.93
N ARG A 39 5.73 -15.01 6.13
CA ARG A 39 5.04 -15.84 7.15
C ARG A 39 3.68 -15.26 7.51
N LEU A 40 3.55 -13.92 7.67
CA LEU A 40 2.25 -13.30 8.00
C LEU A 40 1.19 -13.63 6.95
N ALA A 41 1.53 -13.59 5.66
CA ALA A 41 0.61 -13.97 4.60
C ALA A 41 0.37 -15.48 4.54
N LEU A 42 1.42 -16.30 4.64
CA LEU A 42 1.30 -17.77 4.63
C LEU A 42 0.42 -18.31 5.76
N ASP A 43 0.47 -17.66 6.95
CA ASP A 43 -0.32 -18.04 8.11
C ASP A 43 -1.80 -17.67 7.97
N CYS A 44 -2.17 -16.81 7.01
CA CYS A 44 -3.54 -16.33 6.87
C CYS A 44 -4.23 -16.65 5.53
N VAL A 45 -3.53 -16.70 4.38
CA VAL A 45 -4.19 -16.82 3.06
C VAL A 45 -5.10 -18.06 2.91
N HIS A 46 -4.86 -19.11 3.70
CA HIS A 46 -5.70 -20.31 3.74
C HIS A 46 -6.33 -20.56 5.12
N ARG A 47 -6.26 -19.58 6.04
CA ARG A 47 -6.95 -19.62 7.31
C ARG A 47 -8.35 -19.03 7.12
N GLU A 48 -9.36 -19.89 7.16
CA GLU A 48 -10.74 -19.51 6.86
C GLU A 48 -11.36 -18.60 7.95
N TYR A 49 -11.03 -18.82 9.22
CA TYR A 49 -11.62 -18.09 10.34
C TYR A 49 -10.54 -17.47 11.25
N PRO A 50 -10.84 -16.28 11.86
CA PRO A 50 -12.07 -15.48 11.73
C PRO A 50 -12.23 -14.90 10.32
N ASN A 51 -13.48 -14.63 9.88
CA ASN A 51 -13.76 -14.12 8.54
C ASN A 51 -14.94 -13.15 8.52
N LYS A 52 -14.83 -12.10 7.71
CA LYS A 52 -15.86 -11.10 7.47
C LYS A 52 -16.33 -11.18 6.02
N ILE A 53 -17.44 -11.84 5.77
CA ILE A 53 -18.09 -11.85 4.47
C ILE A 53 -18.80 -10.51 4.24
N ALA A 54 -18.47 -9.83 3.14
CA ALA A 54 -18.99 -8.49 2.83
C ALA A 54 -19.90 -8.52 1.57
N HIS A 55 -21.05 -9.23 1.63
CA HIS A 55 -22.03 -9.20 0.58
C HIS A 55 -23.47 -9.06 1.10
N VAL A 56 -24.37 -8.60 0.23
CA VAL A 56 -25.81 -8.54 0.53
C VAL A 56 -26.41 -9.94 0.35
N LEU A 57 -27.12 -10.43 1.36
CA LEU A 57 -27.88 -11.66 1.29
C LEU A 57 -29.26 -11.38 0.64
N ALA A 58 -29.57 -12.05 -0.43
CA ALA A 58 -30.88 -12.00 -1.09
C ALA A 58 -31.79 -13.18 -0.65
N SER A 59 -31.19 -14.27 -0.15
CA SER A 59 -31.90 -15.45 0.34
C SER A 59 -30.96 -16.32 1.21
N ASP A 60 -31.53 -17.34 1.85
CA ASP A 60 -30.78 -18.31 2.64
C ASP A 60 -29.67 -19.03 1.84
N THR A 61 -29.80 -19.13 0.53
CA THR A 61 -28.80 -19.76 -0.33
C THR A 61 -27.52 -18.94 -0.48
N ASP A 62 -27.54 -17.66 -0.07
CA ASP A 62 -26.35 -16.81 -0.03
C ASP A 62 -25.49 -17.05 1.23
N VAL A 63 -26.01 -17.78 2.23
CA VAL A 63 -25.29 -18.09 3.46
C VAL A 63 -24.45 -19.34 3.24
N ARG A 64 -23.16 -19.15 3.01
CA ARG A 64 -22.17 -20.22 2.81
C ARG A 64 -20.86 -19.90 3.48
N PRO A 65 -20.05 -20.92 3.83
CA PRO A 65 -18.69 -20.67 4.34
C PRO A 65 -17.83 -19.94 3.31
N PRO A 66 -16.86 -19.13 3.75
CA PRO A 66 -15.99 -18.34 2.88
C PRO A 66 -15.37 -19.14 1.72
N ARG A 67 -14.83 -20.34 1.99
CA ARG A 67 -14.20 -21.20 0.97
C ARG A 67 -15.15 -21.66 -0.15
N GLU A 68 -16.47 -21.67 0.10
CA GLU A 68 -17.46 -22.01 -0.93
C GLU A 68 -17.89 -20.79 -1.75
N LEU A 69 -17.84 -19.59 -1.15
CA LEU A 69 -18.17 -18.35 -1.82
C LEU A 69 -17.02 -17.85 -2.71
N THR A 70 -15.82 -17.83 -2.15
CA THR A 70 -14.62 -17.27 -2.78
C THR A 70 -13.43 -18.22 -2.63
N PRO A 71 -13.40 -19.36 -3.35
CA PRO A 71 -12.46 -20.46 -3.11
C PRO A 71 -11.00 -20.12 -3.39
N ALA A 72 -10.71 -19.08 -4.19
CA ALA A 72 -9.35 -18.60 -4.40
C ALA A 72 -8.86 -17.71 -3.25
N PHE A 73 -9.73 -16.83 -2.71
CA PHE A 73 -9.36 -15.79 -1.75
C PHE A 73 -10.26 -15.77 -0.52
N TYR A 74 -10.31 -16.89 0.22
CA TYR A 74 -11.19 -17.07 1.38
C TYR A 74 -10.55 -16.80 2.72
N GLY A 75 -9.22 -16.64 2.78
CA GLY A 75 -8.48 -16.49 4.03
C GLY A 75 -8.28 -15.04 4.48
N CYS A 76 -7.36 -14.83 5.42
CA CYS A 76 -6.92 -13.51 5.90
C CYS A 76 -8.06 -12.58 6.34
N TYR A 77 -9.09 -13.09 7.02
CA TYR A 77 -10.21 -12.31 7.56
C TYR A 77 -11.23 -11.85 6.53
N ASP A 78 -10.83 -11.34 5.37
CA ASP A 78 -11.74 -10.89 4.31
C ASP A 78 -11.10 -11.06 2.90
N TRP A 79 -11.92 -10.84 1.89
CA TRP A 79 -11.53 -11.08 0.51
C TRP A 79 -10.31 -10.24 0.07
N HIS A 80 -10.35 -8.94 0.31
CA HIS A 80 -9.25 -8.07 -0.13
C HIS A 80 -7.95 -8.35 0.61
N SER A 81 -8.00 -8.68 1.91
CA SER A 81 -6.81 -9.05 2.67
C SER A 81 -6.19 -10.35 2.14
N SER A 82 -7.02 -11.33 1.74
CA SER A 82 -6.54 -12.52 1.06
C SER A 82 -5.88 -12.18 -0.28
N VAL A 83 -6.52 -11.35 -1.11
CA VAL A 83 -5.98 -10.92 -2.42
C VAL A 83 -4.62 -10.26 -2.28
N HIS A 84 -4.49 -9.25 -1.40
CA HIS A 84 -3.21 -8.56 -1.26
C HIS A 84 -2.17 -9.38 -0.48
N GLY A 85 -2.58 -10.36 0.34
CA GLY A 85 -1.69 -11.38 0.88
C GLY A 85 -1.09 -12.26 -0.23
N HIS A 86 -1.87 -12.64 -1.24
CA HIS A 86 -1.35 -13.34 -2.42
C HIS A 86 -0.44 -12.44 -3.28
N TRP A 87 -0.76 -11.14 -3.41
CA TRP A 87 0.16 -10.18 -4.03
C TRP A 87 1.49 -10.12 -3.30
N LEU A 88 1.49 -10.05 -1.97
CA LEU A 88 2.70 -10.07 -1.14
C LEU A 88 3.53 -11.32 -1.42
N LEU A 89 2.89 -12.51 -1.44
CA LEU A 89 3.58 -13.78 -1.71
C LEU A 89 4.19 -13.82 -3.12
N ALA A 90 3.46 -13.35 -4.13
CA ALA A 90 3.97 -13.25 -5.50
C ALA A 90 5.16 -12.28 -5.58
N ARG A 91 5.04 -11.09 -4.98
CA ARG A 91 6.09 -10.07 -4.95
C ARG A 91 7.38 -10.56 -4.29
N LEU A 92 7.25 -11.27 -3.16
CA LEU A 92 8.41 -11.81 -2.44
C LEU A 92 9.04 -13.01 -3.16
N ALA A 93 8.25 -13.92 -3.73
CA ALA A 93 8.78 -15.03 -4.50
C ALA A 93 9.48 -14.58 -5.79
N HIS A 94 8.99 -13.49 -6.39
CA HIS A 94 9.63 -12.84 -7.55
C HIS A 94 10.96 -12.18 -7.15
N GLY A 95 10.98 -11.39 -6.06
CA GLY A 95 12.16 -10.65 -5.63
C GLY A 95 13.25 -11.50 -4.95
N PHE A 96 12.89 -12.66 -4.41
CA PHE A 96 13.78 -13.54 -3.65
C PHE A 96 13.63 -15.00 -4.10
N PRO A 97 13.88 -15.33 -5.38
CA PRO A 97 13.57 -16.65 -5.95
C PRO A 97 14.34 -17.80 -5.28
N ASP A 98 15.52 -17.55 -4.74
CA ASP A 98 16.38 -18.54 -4.09
C ASP A 98 16.15 -18.64 -2.57
N ALA A 99 15.29 -17.80 -2.00
CA ALA A 99 15.00 -17.86 -0.57
C ALA A 99 14.02 -19.00 -0.24
N PRO A 100 14.12 -19.61 0.96
CA PRO A 100 13.20 -20.70 1.37
C PRO A 100 11.72 -20.29 1.32
N LEU A 101 11.42 -19.01 1.51
CA LEU A 101 10.06 -18.48 1.40
C LEU A 101 9.46 -18.64 -0.01
N ALA A 102 10.28 -18.62 -1.07
CA ALA A 102 9.79 -18.65 -2.44
C ALA A 102 9.04 -19.96 -2.74
N ALA A 103 9.57 -21.11 -2.30
CA ALA A 103 8.90 -22.39 -2.48
C ALA A 103 7.55 -22.47 -1.75
N GLN A 104 7.48 -21.92 -0.52
CA GLN A 104 6.25 -21.87 0.26
C GLN A 104 5.21 -20.93 -0.38
N ALA A 105 5.64 -19.75 -0.82
CA ALA A 105 4.79 -18.79 -1.53
C ALA A 105 4.23 -19.39 -2.83
N ARG A 106 5.07 -20.05 -3.64
CA ARG A 106 4.63 -20.75 -4.87
C ARG A 106 3.59 -21.83 -4.58
N THR A 107 3.79 -22.60 -3.51
CA THR A 107 2.82 -23.63 -3.09
C THR A 107 1.47 -23.00 -2.71
N ALA A 108 1.49 -21.89 -1.97
CA ALA A 108 0.27 -21.19 -1.58
C ALA A 108 -0.44 -20.58 -2.81
N LEU A 109 0.28 -19.93 -3.71
CA LEU A 109 -0.25 -19.38 -4.95
C LEU A 109 -0.88 -20.49 -5.83
N ALA A 110 -0.20 -21.61 -6.02
CA ALA A 110 -0.69 -22.73 -6.82
C ALA A 110 -1.96 -23.37 -6.26
N ARG A 111 -2.12 -23.38 -4.91
CA ARG A 111 -3.34 -23.87 -4.26
C ARG A 111 -4.55 -22.97 -4.54
N SER A 112 -4.36 -21.66 -4.57
CA SER A 112 -5.43 -20.67 -4.78
C SER A 112 -5.73 -20.45 -6.26
N LEU A 113 -4.70 -20.25 -7.08
CA LEU A 113 -4.82 -19.87 -8.48
C LEU A 113 -5.01 -21.10 -9.39
N THR A 114 -6.13 -21.80 -9.20
CA THR A 114 -6.55 -22.89 -10.06
C THR A 114 -7.68 -22.45 -10.98
N PRO A 115 -7.80 -23.02 -12.20
CA PRO A 115 -8.91 -22.68 -13.10
C PRO A 115 -10.30 -22.84 -12.47
N ALA A 116 -10.49 -23.87 -11.64
CA ALA A 116 -11.77 -24.13 -10.95
C ALA A 116 -12.09 -23.04 -9.92
N ASN A 117 -11.12 -22.67 -9.07
CA ASN A 117 -11.31 -21.62 -8.06
C ASN A 117 -11.60 -20.26 -8.71
N ILE A 118 -10.81 -19.88 -9.71
CA ILE A 118 -10.99 -18.58 -10.39
C ILE A 118 -12.30 -18.51 -11.16
N ALA A 119 -12.74 -19.60 -11.80
CA ALA A 119 -14.03 -19.64 -12.47
C ALA A 119 -15.21 -19.49 -11.49
N ALA A 120 -15.15 -20.16 -10.33
CA ALA A 120 -16.16 -20.05 -9.28
C ALA A 120 -16.19 -18.63 -8.69
N GLU A 121 -15.05 -18.03 -8.45
CA GLU A 121 -14.92 -16.68 -7.91
C GLU A 121 -15.40 -15.61 -8.90
N ALA A 122 -15.09 -15.74 -10.17
CA ALA A 122 -15.64 -14.89 -11.23
C ALA A 122 -17.16 -15.02 -11.35
N ALA A 123 -17.71 -16.23 -11.19
CA ALA A 123 -19.16 -16.45 -11.13
C ALA A 123 -19.78 -15.79 -9.89
N TYR A 124 -19.13 -15.90 -8.72
CA TYR A 124 -19.56 -15.21 -7.51
C TYR A 124 -19.61 -13.68 -7.69
N LEU A 125 -18.58 -13.09 -8.27
CA LEU A 125 -18.60 -11.66 -8.56
C LEU A 125 -19.77 -11.27 -9.47
N ARG A 126 -20.10 -12.07 -10.50
CA ARG A 126 -21.19 -11.78 -11.45
C ARG A 126 -22.58 -12.00 -10.88
N ALA A 127 -22.72 -12.64 -9.73
CA ALA A 127 -24.00 -12.91 -9.12
C ALA A 127 -24.77 -11.64 -8.77
N ALA A 128 -26.09 -11.74 -8.72
CA ALA A 128 -26.97 -10.65 -8.32
C ALA A 128 -26.58 -10.12 -6.92
N GLY A 129 -26.71 -8.82 -6.72
CA GLY A 129 -26.35 -8.17 -5.44
C GLY A 129 -24.86 -7.95 -5.19
N ARG A 130 -23.96 -8.33 -6.13
CA ARG A 130 -22.48 -8.21 -5.96
C ARG A 130 -21.85 -7.00 -6.66
N VAL A 131 -22.63 -6.09 -7.23
CA VAL A 131 -22.13 -4.94 -8.04
C VAL A 131 -21.14 -4.06 -7.29
N SER A 132 -21.32 -3.88 -5.98
CA SER A 132 -20.44 -3.06 -5.13
C SER A 132 -19.42 -3.86 -4.33
N PHE A 133 -19.42 -5.21 -4.47
CA PHE A 133 -18.49 -6.07 -3.74
C PHE A 133 -17.05 -5.67 -4.01
N GLU A 134 -16.32 -5.37 -2.93
CA GLU A 134 -14.88 -5.03 -2.92
C GLU A 134 -14.45 -3.79 -3.74
N ARG A 135 -15.39 -2.98 -4.16
CA ARG A 135 -15.14 -1.78 -4.97
C ARG A 135 -14.88 -0.54 -4.10
N PRO A 136 -13.78 0.22 -4.33
CA PRO A 136 -12.75 -0.04 -5.35
C PRO A 136 -11.54 -0.82 -4.84
N TYR A 137 -11.27 -0.90 -3.53
CA TYR A 137 -10.03 -1.30 -2.88
C TYR A 137 -9.62 -2.74 -3.22
N GLY A 138 -10.49 -3.70 -2.97
CA GLY A 138 -10.18 -5.11 -3.21
C GLY A 138 -9.98 -5.40 -4.69
N LEU A 139 -10.80 -4.78 -5.58
CA LEU A 139 -10.62 -4.91 -7.03
C LEU A 139 -9.29 -4.30 -7.49
N ALA A 140 -8.85 -3.19 -6.89
CA ALA A 140 -7.56 -2.58 -7.20
C ALA A 140 -6.39 -3.48 -6.79
N TRP A 141 -6.46 -4.14 -5.63
CA TRP A 141 -5.44 -5.10 -5.21
C TRP A 141 -5.41 -6.37 -6.07
N LEU A 142 -6.58 -6.83 -6.56
CA LEU A 142 -6.61 -7.94 -7.51
C LEU A 142 -5.90 -7.57 -8.83
N LEU A 143 -6.13 -6.37 -9.34
CA LEU A 143 -5.42 -5.87 -10.51
C LEU A 143 -3.92 -5.71 -10.24
N ALA A 144 -3.51 -5.30 -9.03
CA ALA A 144 -2.11 -5.25 -8.64
C ALA A 144 -1.47 -6.66 -8.62
N LEU A 145 -2.18 -7.68 -8.09
CA LEU A 145 -1.74 -9.08 -8.15
C LEU A 145 -1.57 -9.55 -9.61
N ALA A 146 -2.54 -9.27 -10.48
CA ALA A 146 -2.45 -9.63 -11.89
C ALA A 146 -1.25 -8.95 -12.58
N GLY A 147 -1.00 -7.68 -12.25
CA GLY A 147 0.18 -6.94 -12.73
C GLY A 147 1.49 -7.54 -12.27
N GLU A 148 1.60 -7.94 -11.00
CA GLU A 148 2.80 -8.57 -10.45
C GLU A 148 3.11 -9.90 -11.15
N LEU A 149 2.10 -10.77 -11.33
CA LEU A 149 2.26 -12.04 -12.02
C LEU A 149 2.69 -11.88 -13.48
N ARG A 150 2.22 -10.84 -14.18
CA ARG A 150 2.61 -10.53 -15.58
C ARG A 150 4.04 -10.00 -15.70
N ASN A 151 4.48 -9.24 -14.69
CA ASN A 151 5.81 -8.65 -14.68
C ASN A 151 6.89 -9.66 -14.23
N TRP A 152 6.49 -10.82 -13.74
CA TRP A 152 7.39 -11.85 -13.29
C TRP A 152 7.75 -12.78 -14.47
N ASP A 153 8.98 -12.68 -14.97
CA ASP A 153 9.48 -13.53 -16.06
C ASP A 153 9.77 -14.98 -15.59
N ASP A 154 8.70 -15.71 -15.37
CA ASP A 154 8.70 -17.07 -14.84
C ASP A 154 7.55 -17.87 -15.48
N PRO A 155 7.78 -19.15 -15.92
CA PRO A 155 6.75 -19.95 -16.56
C PRO A 155 5.51 -20.18 -15.69
N GLN A 156 5.69 -20.42 -14.40
CA GLN A 156 4.59 -20.65 -13.46
C GLN A 156 3.80 -19.35 -13.19
N ALA A 157 4.49 -18.21 -13.11
CA ALA A 157 3.82 -16.91 -12.97
C ALA A 157 2.98 -16.58 -14.21
N ARG A 158 3.44 -16.91 -15.41
CA ARG A 158 2.66 -16.76 -16.64
C ARG A 158 1.40 -17.63 -16.63
N GLU A 159 1.51 -18.90 -16.21
CA GLU A 159 0.36 -19.80 -16.05
C GLU A 159 -0.67 -19.25 -15.06
N TRP A 160 -0.21 -18.72 -13.91
CA TRP A 160 -1.11 -18.08 -12.93
C TRP A 160 -1.75 -16.80 -13.46
N ALA A 161 -1.02 -15.99 -14.23
CA ALA A 161 -1.57 -14.79 -14.84
C ALA A 161 -2.67 -15.13 -15.86
N GLU A 162 -2.49 -16.20 -16.65
CA GLU A 162 -3.51 -16.71 -17.57
C GLU A 162 -4.71 -17.27 -16.82
N THR A 163 -4.48 -18.04 -15.76
CA THR A 163 -5.52 -18.57 -14.88
C THR A 163 -6.34 -17.46 -14.22
N LEU A 164 -5.70 -16.39 -13.74
CA LEU A 164 -6.36 -15.26 -13.08
C LEU A 164 -7.11 -14.34 -14.05
N ALA A 165 -6.84 -14.41 -15.35
CA ALA A 165 -7.35 -13.48 -16.36
C ALA A 165 -8.89 -13.30 -16.35
N PRO A 166 -9.76 -14.33 -16.16
CA PRO A 166 -11.21 -14.11 -16.10
C PRO A 166 -11.64 -13.18 -14.95
N LEU A 167 -10.99 -13.28 -13.79
CA LEU A 167 -11.28 -12.47 -12.62
C LEU A 167 -10.66 -11.06 -12.76
N GLU A 168 -9.47 -10.96 -13.35
CA GLU A 168 -8.83 -9.68 -13.72
C GLU A 168 -9.73 -8.87 -14.66
N ILE A 169 -10.24 -9.50 -15.72
CA ILE A 169 -11.13 -8.85 -16.71
C ILE A 169 -12.43 -8.38 -16.04
N GLU A 170 -13.05 -9.22 -15.22
CA GLU A 170 -14.27 -8.86 -14.48
C GLU A 170 -14.03 -7.65 -13.57
N SER A 171 -12.91 -7.62 -12.85
CA SER A 171 -12.55 -6.52 -11.95
C SER A 171 -12.34 -5.22 -12.72
N ALA A 172 -11.60 -5.25 -13.83
CA ALA A 172 -11.36 -4.09 -14.67
C ALA A 172 -12.68 -3.57 -15.29
N GLN A 173 -13.53 -4.45 -15.80
CA GLN A 173 -14.83 -4.07 -16.37
C GLN A 173 -15.74 -3.40 -15.34
N ARG A 174 -15.74 -3.86 -14.09
CA ARG A 174 -16.50 -3.24 -13.00
C ARG A 174 -16.03 -1.82 -12.69
N ILE A 175 -14.72 -1.60 -12.64
CA ILE A 175 -14.16 -0.27 -12.47
C ILE A 175 -14.54 0.62 -13.66
N MET A 176 -14.39 0.15 -14.89
CA MET A 176 -14.76 0.90 -16.10
C MET A 176 -16.26 1.23 -16.17
N ALA A 177 -17.13 0.34 -15.72
CA ALA A 177 -18.56 0.58 -15.70
C ALA A 177 -19.03 1.50 -14.56
N TRP A 178 -18.30 1.51 -13.45
CA TRP A 178 -18.62 2.31 -12.27
C TRP A 178 -18.09 3.73 -12.36
N LEU A 179 -16.83 3.89 -12.74
CA LEU A 179 -16.11 5.17 -12.63
C LEU A 179 -16.78 6.32 -13.40
N PRO A 180 -17.37 6.12 -14.61
CA PRO A 180 -18.12 7.17 -15.29
C PRO A 180 -19.37 7.66 -14.53
N LYS A 181 -19.93 6.84 -13.64
CA LYS A 181 -21.13 7.17 -12.84
C LYS A 181 -20.79 7.85 -11.53
N LEU A 182 -19.55 7.77 -11.08
CA LEU A 182 -19.10 8.41 -9.85
C LEU A 182 -18.91 9.92 -10.12
N GLN A 183 -19.83 10.73 -9.60
CA GLN A 183 -19.79 12.17 -9.81
C GLN A 183 -18.74 12.87 -8.94
N TYR A 184 -18.55 12.37 -7.71
CA TYR A 184 -17.63 12.93 -6.73
C TYR A 184 -16.62 11.88 -6.27
N PRO A 185 -15.32 12.22 -6.10
CA PRO A 185 -14.35 11.30 -5.55
C PRO A 185 -14.62 11.01 -4.07
N ILE A 186 -14.26 9.82 -3.61
CA ILE A 186 -14.38 9.44 -2.21
C ILE A 186 -13.03 9.72 -1.53
N ARG A 187 -13.03 10.64 -0.55
CA ARG A 187 -11.85 11.10 0.18
C ARG A 187 -11.87 10.63 1.64
N SER A 188 -12.02 9.32 1.85
CA SER A 188 -11.91 8.70 3.17
C SER A 188 -10.51 8.15 3.39
N GLY A 189 -10.12 7.93 4.64
CA GLY A 189 -8.88 7.22 4.98
C GLY A 189 -9.01 5.70 4.99
N GLU A 190 -10.11 5.17 4.40
CA GLU A 190 -10.46 3.74 4.42
C GLU A 190 -10.64 3.16 2.99
N HIS A 191 -11.13 1.88 2.93
CA HIS A 191 -11.26 1.06 1.72
C HIS A 191 -12.02 1.71 0.56
N SER A 192 -12.95 2.61 0.84
CA SER A 192 -13.74 3.28 -0.19
C SER A 192 -12.97 4.38 -0.95
N GLN A 193 -11.76 4.76 -0.49
CA GLN A 193 -10.98 5.85 -1.07
C GLN A 193 -10.64 5.61 -2.53
N THR A 194 -10.92 6.62 -3.38
CA THR A 194 -10.71 6.51 -4.83
C THR A 194 -9.26 6.70 -5.26
N ALA A 195 -8.56 7.69 -4.74
CA ALA A 195 -7.21 8.05 -5.21
C ALA A 195 -6.19 6.94 -5.01
N PHE A 196 -6.18 6.27 -3.85
CA PHE A 196 -5.33 5.11 -3.60
C PHE A 196 -5.60 3.96 -4.58
N ALA A 197 -6.89 3.59 -4.72
CA ALA A 197 -7.29 2.54 -5.65
C ALA A 197 -6.89 2.88 -7.09
N PHE A 198 -7.06 4.13 -7.51
CA PHE A 198 -6.66 4.59 -8.84
C PHE A 198 -5.14 4.49 -9.06
N GLY A 199 -4.34 4.72 -8.01
CA GLY A 199 -2.88 4.51 -8.06
C GLY A 199 -2.52 3.08 -8.44
N LEU A 200 -3.07 2.09 -7.73
CA LEU A 200 -2.86 0.66 -8.03
C LEU A 200 -3.36 0.28 -9.43
N ILE A 201 -4.55 0.76 -9.81
CA ILE A 201 -5.14 0.47 -11.12
C ILE A 201 -4.33 1.12 -12.25
N ALA A 202 -3.78 2.31 -12.05
CA ALA A 202 -2.93 2.98 -13.03
C ALA A 202 -1.61 2.23 -13.25
N ASP A 203 -1.01 1.70 -12.18
CA ASP A 203 0.19 0.87 -12.27
C ASP A 203 -0.08 -0.43 -13.03
N TRP A 204 -1.22 -1.10 -12.76
CA TRP A 204 -1.68 -2.27 -13.51
C TRP A 204 -1.97 -1.94 -14.99
N ALA A 205 -2.71 -0.87 -15.26
CA ALA A 205 -3.08 -0.48 -16.62
C ALA A 205 -1.83 -0.22 -17.48
N HIS A 206 -0.81 0.38 -16.90
CA HIS A 206 0.47 0.58 -17.56
C HIS A 206 1.19 -0.76 -17.82
N ALA A 207 1.31 -1.63 -16.82
CA ALA A 207 1.99 -2.93 -16.95
C ALA A 207 1.31 -3.81 -18.01
N ARG A 208 -0.02 -3.73 -18.11
CA ARG A 208 -0.82 -4.48 -19.09
C ARG A 208 -0.86 -3.82 -20.48
N GLY A 209 -0.55 -2.52 -20.58
CA GLY A 209 -0.77 -1.74 -21.79
C GLY A 209 -2.26 -1.42 -22.03
N ASP A 210 -3.08 -1.36 -20.98
CA ASP A 210 -4.51 -1.02 -21.10
C ASP A 210 -4.70 0.50 -21.24
N VAL A 211 -4.62 0.97 -22.48
CA VAL A 211 -4.78 2.39 -22.85
C VAL A 211 -6.17 2.92 -22.49
N GLY A 212 -7.21 2.07 -22.53
CA GLY A 212 -8.58 2.47 -22.20
C GLY A 212 -8.72 2.84 -20.74
N MET A 213 -8.26 1.98 -19.83
CA MET A 213 -8.25 2.24 -18.40
C MET A 213 -7.35 3.43 -18.05
N ALA A 214 -6.13 3.50 -18.61
CA ALA A 214 -5.21 4.60 -18.35
C ALA A 214 -5.82 5.97 -18.70
N ARG A 215 -6.44 6.10 -19.87
CA ARG A 215 -7.15 7.33 -20.29
C ARG A 215 -8.35 7.66 -19.38
N LEU A 216 -9.11 6.65 -18.98
CA LEU A 216 -10.25 6.86 -18.08
C LEU A 216 -9.78 7.39 -16.72
N LEU A 217 -8.72 6.81 -16.16
CA LEU A 217 -8.15 7.25 -14.88
C LEU A 217 -7.55 8.65 -14.97
N GLU A 218 -6.83 8.97 -16.04
CA GLU A 218 -6.30 10.32 -16.25
C GLU A 218 -7.43 11.35 -16.37
N ALA A 219 -8.44 11.08 -17.19
CA ALA A 219 -9.57 12.01 -17.36
C ALA A 219 -10.32 12.24 -16.04
N ARG A 220 -10.59 11.17 -15.27
CA ARG A 220 -11.24 11.28 -13.97
C ARG A 220 -10.37 11.94 -12.91
N GLY A 221 -9.08 11.61 -12.87
CA GLY A 221 -8.13 12.26 -11.98
C GLY A 221 -8.06 13.76 -12.19
N ARG A 222 -7.94 14.21 -13.43
CA ARG A 222 -7.96 15.63 -13.79
C ARG A 222 -9.28 16.30 -13.41
N THR A 223 -10.41 15.62 -13.61
CA THR A 223 -11.75 16.13 -13.26
C THR A 223 -11.92 16.27 -11.75
N TYR A 224 -11.49 15.26 -10.98
CA TYR A 224 -11.72 15.22 -9.54
C TYR A 224 -10.74 16.08 -8.76
N TYR A 225 -9.45 16.06 -9.15
CA TYR A 225 -8.35 16.54 -8.33
C TYR A 225 -7.57 17.69 -8.97
N GLY A 226 -7.75 17.96 -10.26
CA GLY A 226 -6.97 18.98 -10.96
C GLY A 226 -7.10 20.38 -10.38
N ASN A 227 -8.26 20.68 -9.80
CA ASN A 227 -8.56 21.99 -9.19
C ASN A 227 -8.45 22.01 -7.66
N ASP A 228 -8.08 20.90 -7.01
CA ASP A 228 -7.96 20.85 -5.56
C ASP A 228 -6.75 21.67 -5.08
N ARG A 229 -6.94 22.38 -3.97
CA ARG A 229 -5.98 23.30 -3.39
C ARG A 229 -6.02 23.17 -1.87
N ASP A 230 -4.90 23.46 -1.23
CA ASP A 230 -4.75 23.55 0.23
C ASP A 230 -5.44 22.39 0.98
N CYS A 231 -5.02 21.16 0.67
CA CYS A 231 -5.60 19.95 1.26
C CYS A 231 -5.50 20.02 2.79
N PRO A 232 -6.62 19.78 3.52
CA PRO A 232 -6.67 19.98 4.98
C PRO A 232 -5.98 18.85 5.73
N LEU A 233 -4.68 18.64 5.49
CA LEU A 233 -3.86 17.56 6.09
C LEU A 233 -3.89 17.58 7.64
N ARG A 234 -4.18 18.74 8.25
CA ARG A 234 -4.36 18.87 9.70
C ARG A 234 -5.57 18.13 10.28
N TYR A 235 -6.51 17.68 9.44
CA TYR A 235 -7.64 16.84 9.84
C TYR A 235 -7.34 15.34 9.73
N GLU A 236 -6.14 14.99 9.26
CA GLU A 236 -5.69 13.61 9.19
C GLU A 236 -4.73 13.26 10.33
N PRO A 237 -4.85 12.05 10.90
CA PRO A 237 -5.84 11.04 10.55
C PRO A 237 -7.21 11.33 11.16
N SER A 238 -8.29 10.86 10.52
CA SER A 238 -9.52 10.53 11.19
C SER A 238 -9.31 9.24 12.00
N GLY A 239 -10.06 9.02 13.07
CA GLY A 239 -9.78 8.07 14.16
C GLY A 239 -9.25 6.68 13.79
N GLU A 240 -9.67 6.11 12.67
CA GLU A 240 -9.37 4.72 12.25
C GLU A 240 -8.78 4.65 10.83
N ASP A 241 -8.24 5.75 10.31
CA ASP A 241 -7.66 5.80 8.98
C ASP A 241 -6.43 4.91 8.85
N PHE A 242 -6.31 4.17 7.75
CA PHE A 242 -5.09 3.48 7.33
C PHE A 242 -4.50 4.02 6.01
N LEU A 243 -5.17 5.01 5.42
CA LEU A 243 -4.74 5.78 4.26
C LEU A 243 -4.85 7.28 4.58
N SER A 244 -3.97 8.09 3.99
CA SER A 244 -4.07 9.54 4.02
C SER A 244 -4.79 10.02 2.76
N PRO A 245 -5.98 10.62 2.84
CA PRO A 245 -6.67 11.17 1.67
C PRO A 245 -5.82 12.16 0.88
N CYS A 246 -5.18 13.12 1.55
CA CYS A 246 -4.33 14.12 0.88
C CYS A 246 -3.11 13.48 0.19
N LEU A 247 -2.40 12.58 0.89
CA LEU A 247 -1.20 11.96 0.30
C LEU A 247 -1.55 10.97 -0.81
N ALA A 248 -2.66 10.22 -0.69
CA ALA A 248 -3.09 9.31 -1.74
C ALA A 248 -3.49 10.06 -3.01
N GLU A 249 -4.13 11.22 -2.88
CA GLU A 249 -4.46 12.09 -4.00
C GLU A 249 -3.19 12.59 -4.70
N ALA A 250 -2.21 13.10 -3.95
CA ALA A 250 -0.94 13.55 -4.49
C ALA A 250 -0.15 12.40 -5.12
N ASP A 251 -0.14 11.21 -4.50
CA ASP A 251 0.54 10.02 -5.01
C ASP A 251 -0.11 9.47 -6.29
N PHE A 252 -1.43 9.61 -6.44
CA PHE A 252 -2.11 9.30 -7.69
C PHE A 252 -1.82 10.36 -8.76
N MET A 253 -1.91 11.66 -8.43
CA MET A 253 -1.70 12.74 -9.40
C MET A 253 -0.31 12.73 -10.01
N ARG A 254 0.76 12.32 -9.28
CA ARG A 254 2.10 12.15 -9.86
C ARG A 254 2.18 11.10 -10.95
N ARG A 255 1.23 10.12 -10.97
CA ARG A 255 1.20 9.05 -11.98
C ARG A 255 0.60 9.51 -13.31
N ILE A 256 -0.22 10.56 -13.28
CA ILE A 256 -0.96 11.02 -14.45
C ILE A 256 -0.50 12.38 -14.98
N LEU A 257 0.16 13.20 -14.15
CA LEU A 257 0.66 14.51 -14.56
C LEU A 257 2.14 14.46 -15.00
N PRO A 258 2.53 15.22 -16.03
CA PRO A 258 3.94 15.49 -16.29
C PRO A 258 4.64 16.11 -15.07
N ARG A 259 5.93 15.85 -14.87
CA ARG A 259 6.67 16.25 -13.65
C ARG A 259 6.55 17.73 -13.27
N ASP A 260 6.67 18.63 -14.23
CA ASP A 260 6.60 20.08 -13.96
C ASP A 260 5.17 20.52 -13.66
N GLU A 261 4.17 19.94 -14.33
CA GLU A 261 2.76 20.16 -14.04
C GLU A 261 2.42 19.64 -12.63
N PHE A 262 2.89 18.44 -12.28
CA PHE A 262 2.72 17.87 -10.95
C PHE A 262 3.38 18.74 -9.87
N ALA A 263 4.60 19.22 -10.08
CA ALA A 263 5.30 20.08 -9.13
C ALA A 263 4.55 21.41 -8.87
N SER A 264 3.97 21.99 -9.93
CA SER A 264 3.14 23.21 -9.84
C SER A 264 1.83 22.93 -9.11
N TRP A 265 1.12 21.86 -9.47
CA TRP A 265 -0.13 21.46 -8.83
C TRP A 265 0.09 21.13 -7.35
N LEU A 266 1.12 20.35 -7.01
CA LEU A 266 1.46 19.99 -5.63
C LEU A 266 1.75 21.22 -4.77
N GLY A 267 2.39 22.24 -5.33
CA GLY A 267 2.67 23.50 -4.62
C GLY A 267 1.41 24.27 -4.20
N GLN A 268 0.32 24.08 -4.92
CA GLN A 268 -0.98 24.67 -4.59
C GLN A 268 -1.84 23.72 -3.74
N PHE A 269 -1.70 22.42 -3.94
CA PHE A 269 -2.46 21.40 -3.21
C PHE A 269 -1.93 21.19 -1.79
N MET A 270 -0.61 21.18 -1.61
CA MET A 270 0.05 21.01 -0.31
C MET A 270 1.14 22.08 -0.11
N PRO A 271 0.75 23.35 0.07
CA PRO A 271 1.71 24.48 0.19
C PRO A 271 2.58 24.40 1.45
N GLY A 272 2.15 23.62 2.46
CA GLY A 272 2.85 23.45 3.73
C GLY A 272 4.06 22.50 3.69
N ILE A 273 4.39 21.85 2.55
CA ILE A 273 5.58 21.00 2.45
C ILE A 273 6.85 21.87 2.55
N PRO A 274 7.74 21.65 3.55
CA PRO A 274 8.93 22.50 3.73
C PRO A 274 9.97 22.28 2.62
N ALA A 275 10.81 23.30 2.43
CA ALA A 275 11.94 23.25 1.51
C ALA A 275 13.29 23.15 2.25
N ASP A 276 13.30 22.97 3.57
CA ASP A 276 14.47 22.91 4.44
C ASP A 276 14.90 21.47 4.79
N GLY A 277 14.15 20.46 4.34
CA GLY A 277 14.43 19.05 4.60
C GLY A 277 13.93 18.53 5.95
N SER A 278 13.18 19.33 6.72
CA SER A 278 12.62 18.90 8.01
C SER A 278 11.55 17.82 7.85
N ALA A 279 11.47 16.87 8.82
CA ALA A 279 10.42 15.82 8.85
C ALA A 279 9.21 16.25 9.69
N GLY A 280 9.38 17.21 10.60
CA GLY A 280 8.40 17.54 11.65
C GLY A 280 7.09 18.15 11.17
N TRP A 281 6.96 18.46 9.88
CA TRP A 281 5.72 19.00 9.29
C TRP A 281 4.59 18.00 9.20
N LEU A 282 4.92 16.69 9.23
CA LEU A 282 3.95 15.58 9.22
C LEU A 282 4.42 14.50 10.22
N PRO A 283 4.01 14.58 11.49
CA PRO A 283 4.39 13.60 12.49
C PRO A 283 3.69 12.24 12.25
N PRO A 284 4.34 11.11 12.60
CA PRO A 284 3.71 9.79 12.58
C PRO A 284 2.47 9.72 13.49
N GLY A 285 1.47 8.95 13.07
CA GLY A 285 0.32 8.61 13.89
C GLY A 285 0.72 7.72 15.08
N ILE A 286 0.02 7.86 16.19
CA ILE A 286 0.27 7.12 17.45
C ILE A 286 -0.78 6.05 17.62
N VAL A 287 -0.37 4.79 17.76
CA VAL A 287 -1.23 3.67 18.10
C VAL A 287 -1.26 3.52 19.64
N THR A 288 -2.43 3.61 20.22
CA THR A 288 -2.61 3.49 21.68
C THR A 288 -2.93 2.06 22.14
N ASP A 289 -3.53 1.24 21.27
CA ASP A 289 -3.82 -0.17 21.52
C ASP A 289 -3.73 -0.97 20.20
N ARG A 290 -2.74 -1.85 20.09
CA ARG A 290 -2.53 -2.71 18.91
C ARG A 290 -3.39 -3.97 18.90
N SER A 291 -4.05 -4.29 20.02
CA SER A 291 -5.00 -5.39 20.08
C SER A 291 -6.40 -5.02 19.58
N ASP A 292 -6.70 -3.72 19.51
CA ASP A 292 -7.91 -3.23 18.86
C ASP A 292 -7.72 -3.21 17.34
N PRO A 293 -8.56 -3.96 16.57
CA PRO A 293 -8.40 -4.09 15.11
C PRO A 293 -8.49 -2.76 14.36
N LYS A 294 -9.23 -1.79 14.92
CA LYS A 294 -9.42 -0.49 14.30
C LYS A 294 -8.31 0.51 14.66
N LEU A 295 -7.86 0.50 15.92
CA LEU A 295 -6.76 1.36 16.34
C LEU A 295 -5.41 0.92 15.71
N ALA A 296 -5.24 -0.38 15.45
CA ALA A 296 -4.09 -0.91 14.70
C ALA A 296 -3.99 -0.36 13.26
N HIS A 297 -5.07 0.20 12.69
CA HIS A 297 -5.06 0.87 11.40
C HIS A 297 -4.03 2.00 11.31
N ILE A 298 -3.71 2.67 12.41
CA ILE A 298 -2.73 3.77 12.44
C ILE A 298 -1.30 3.28 12.14
N ASP A 299 -0.93 2.04 12.47
CA ASP A 299 0.35 1.46 11.99
C ASP A 299 0.34 1.34 10.45
N GLY A 300 -0.79 0.91 9.87
CA GLY A 300 -0.98 0.90 8.41
C GLY A 300 -0.98 2.29 7.78
N LEU A 301 -1.55 3.29 8.46
CA LEU A 301 -1.47 4.68 8.03
C LEU A 301 -0.01 5.15 7.93
N ASN A 302 0.82 4.83 8.94
CA ASN A 302 2.22 5.19 8.90
C ASN A 302 2.95 4.52 7.73
N LEU A 303 2.70 3.24 7.47
CA LEU A 303 3.25 2.54 6.29
C LEU A 303 2.78 3.20 4.99
N SER A 304 1.48 3.47 4.86
CA SER A 304 0.91 4.07 3.65
C SER A 304 1.39 5.49 3.41
N ARG A 305 1.48 6.30 4.44
CA ARG A 305 2.09 7.64 4.36
C ARG A 305 3.54 7.58 3.90
N ALA A 306 4.33 6.63 4.41
CA ALA A 306 5.72 6.47 4.01
C ALA A 306 5.87 6.24 2.50
N TRP A 307 5.17 5.24 1.92
CA TRP A 307 5.30 5.01 0.47
C TRP A 307 4.70 6.12 -0.39
N MET A 308 3.59 6.76 0.07
CA MET A 308 3.01 7.89 -0.65
C MET A 308 3.96 9.08 -0.69
N LEU A 309 4.64 9.40 0.42
CA LEU A 309 5.64 10.44 0.49
C LEU A 309 6.86 10.16 -0.41
N GLU A 310 7.35 8.90 -0.44
CA GLU A 310 8.39 8.47 -1.38
C GLU A 310 7.93 8.60 -2.83
N GLY A 311 6.70 8.18 -3.12
CA GLY A 311 6.07 8.30 -4.42
C GLY A 311 5.98 9.75 -4.86
N ILE A 312 5.44 10.64 -4.03
CA ILE A 312 5.33 12.08 -4.30
C ILE A 312 6.72 12.68 -4.58
N ALA A 313 7.72 12.33 -3.75
CA ALA A 313 9.10 12.78 -3.96
C ALA A 313 9.66 12.30 -5.30
N SER A 314 9.36 11.07 -5.74
CA SER A 314 9.82 10.52 -7.03
C SER A 314 9.20 11.23 -8.23
N GLY A 315 7.97 11.75 -8.09
CA GLY A 315 7.27 12.49 -9.13
C GLY A 315 7.78 13.92 -9.34
N LEU A 316 8.49 14.49 -8.36
CA LEU A 316 9.02 15.84 -8.46
C LEU A 316 10.33 15.91 -9.28
N PRO A 317 10.62 17.06 -9.94
CA PRO A 317 11.92 17.33 -10.54
C PRO A 317 13.06 17.11 -9.54
N ALA A 318 14.21 16.61 -9.99
CA ALA A 318 15.35 16.27 -9.11
C ALA A 318 15.83 17.45 -8.25
N ARG A 319 15.71 18.68 -8.76
CA ARG A 319 16.10 19.95 -8.09
C ARG A 319 15.02 20.51 -7.14
N ASP A 320 13.85 19.89 -7.05
CA ASP A 320 12.77 20.39 -6.19
C ASP A 320 13.16 20.23 -4.71
N ARG A 321 13.23 21.33 -3.99
CA ARG A 321 13.70 21.38 -2.60
C ARG A 321 12.78 20.63 -1.62
N ARG A 322 11.49 20.46 -1.95
CA ARG A 322 10.50 19.73 -1.13
C ARG A 322 10.83 18.24 -1.02
N ARG A 323 11.58 17.67 -1.98
CA ARG A 323 11.96 16.24 -1.98
C ARG A 323 12.63 15.80 -0.69
N ALA A 324 13.51 16.64 -0.13
CA ALA A 324 14.24 16.31 1.11
C ALA A 324 13.28 16.17 2.30
N ALA A 325 12.33 17.09 2.46
CA ALA A 325 11.33 17.04 3.54
C ALA A 325 10.35 15.86 3.38
N LEU A 326 9.91 15.57 2.14
CA LEU A 326 9.08 14.39 1.85
C LEU A 326 9.78 13.09 2.24
N LEU A 327 11.03 12.91 1.83
CA LEU A 327 11.81 11.70 2.15
C LEU A 327 12.16 11.61 3.64
N ALA A 328 12.38 12.74 4.33
CA ALA A 328 12.62 12.76 5.76
C ALA A 328 11.34 12.35 6.54
N ALA A 329 10.17 12.87 6.14
CA ALA A 329 8.90 12.44 6.71
C ALA A 329 8.60 10.96 6.41
N ALA A 330 8.84 10.50 5.17
CA ALA A 330 8.68 9.09 4.81
C ALA A 330 9.47 8.16 5.74
N ARG A 331 10.73 8.50 6.02
CA ARG A 331 11.57 7.73 6.97
C ARG A 331 10.96 7.74 8.38
N ALA A 332 10.54 8.89 8.89
CA ALA A 332 9.94 8.98 10.23
C ALA A 332 8.70 8.06 10.37
N HIS A 333 7.85 8.04 9.34
CA HIS A 333 6.68 7.15 9.31
C HIS A 333 7.06 5.68 9.18
N SER A 334 8.02 5.35 8.33
CA SER A 334 8.55 3.98 8.16
C SER A 334 9.16 3.45 9.46
N ASP A 335 10.02 4.24 10.12
CA ASP A 335 10.69 3.88 11.37
C ASP A 335 9.68 3.67 12.53
N ALA A 336 8.56 4.41 12.52
CA ALA A 336 7.50 4.25 13.51
C ALA A 336 6.69 2.96 13.31
N ALA A 337 6.46 2.53 12.05
CA ALA A 337 5.51 1.46 11.74
C ALA A 337 6.14 0.09 11.48
N LEU A 338 7.32 0.00 10.82
CA LEU A 338 7.91 -1.29 10.47
C LEU A 338 8.17 -2.22 11.68
N PRO A 339 8.58 -1.72 12.87
CA PRO A 339 8.70 -2.56 14.06
C PRO A 339 7.39 -3.18 14.55
N ALA A 340 6.24 -2.56 14.24
CA ALA A 340 4.92 -3.05 14.62
C ALA A 340 4.40 -4.17 13.68
N VAL A 341 5.04 -4.41 12.54
CA VAL A 341 4.66 -5.47 11.60
C VAL A 341 5.14 -6.81 12.12
N THR A 342 4.37 -7.35 13.06
CA THR A 342 4.61 -8.63 13.74
C THR A 342 3.39 -9.55 13.61
N GLY A 343 3.52 -10.82 14.01
CA GLY A 343 2.41 -11.75 14.09
C GLY A 343 1.76 -11.82 15.48
N GLU A 344 2.09 -10.88 16.37
CA GLU A 344 1.62 -10.88 17.76
C GLU A 344 0.10 -10.74 17.86
N HIS A 345 -0.47 -9.83 17.07
CA HIS A 345 -1.91 -9.61 16.98
C HIS A 345 -2.39 -9.93 15.57
N TYR A 346 -3.35 -10.84 15.45
CA TYR A 346 -3.91 -11.23 14.14
C TYR A 346 -4.63 -10.06 13.44
N GLU A 347 -5.24 -9.19 14.22
CA GLU A 347 -5.99 -8.01 13.80
C GLU A 347 -5.18 -7.06 12.91
N GLY A 348 -3.88 -6.91 13.19
CA GLY A 348 -2.92 -6.19 12.34
C GLY A 348 -2.10 -7.11 11.44
N GLY A 349 -1.68 -8.26 11.97
CA GLY A 349 -0.73 -9.16 11.31
C GLY A 349 -1.18 -9.66 9.94
N HIS A 350 -2.48 -9.86 9.72
CA HIS A 350 -3.02 -10.42 8.48
C HIS A 350 -2.93 -9.45 7.27
N TRP A 351 -2.69 -8.15 7.48
CA TRP A 351 -2.65 -7.17 6.38
C TRP A 351 -1.45 -6.21 6.41
N LEU A 352 -0.91 -5.87 7.59
CA LEU A 352 0.24 -4.96 7.72
C LEU A 352 1.48 -5.48 6.98
N GLY A 353 1.65 -6.80 6.88
CA GLY A 353 2.71 -7.42 6.10
C GLY A 353 2.71 -6.98 4.64
N THR A 354 1.52 -6.87 4.02
CA THR A 354 1.38 -6.39 2.64
C THR A 354 1.81 -4.93 2.51
N PHE A 355 1.41 -4.09 3.45
CA PHE A 355 1.78 -2.67 3.45
C PHE A 355 3.29 -2.49 3.64
N ALA A 356 3.90 -3.28 4.52
CA ALA A 356 5.35 -3.27 4.71
C ALA A 356 6.09 -3.71 3.44
N VAL A 357 5.63 -4.76 2.75
CA VAL A 357 6.23 -5.21 1.48
C VAL A 357 6.02 -4.17 0.38
N TYR A 358 4.84 -3.54 0.28
CA TYR A 358 4.59 -2.50 -0.70
C TYR A 358 5.56 -1.31 -0.51
N LEU A 359 5.75 -0.86 0.73
CA LEU A 359 6.71 0.18 1.08
C LEU A 359 8.15 -0.25 0.74
N THR A 360 8.62 -1.37 1.31
CA THR A 360 10.04 -1.75 1.25
C THR A 360 10.48 -2.28 -0.11
N SER A 361 9.54 -2.74 -0.94
CA SER A 361 9.79 -3.10 -2.35
C SER A 361 9.53 -1.96 -3.32
N ARG A 362 9.30 -0.73 -2.82
CA ARG A 362 9.05 0.49 -3.60
C ARG A 362 7.87 0.34 -4.58
N GLY A 363 6.77 -0.24 -4.08
CA GLY A 363 5.55 -0.42 -4.87
C GLY A 363 5.07 0.88 -5.51
N GLY A 364 4.71 0.84 -6.80
CA GLY A 364 4.22 2.01 -7.54
C GLY A 364 5.26 3.09 -7.85
N ILE A 365 6.56 2.88 -7.56
CA ILE A 365 7.65 3.76 -7.97
C ILE A 365 8.37 3.11 -9.15
N ARG A 366 8.39 3.81 -10.28
CA ARG A 366 9.10 3.39 -11.49
C ARG A 366 10.47 4.09 -11.53
N GLU A 367 11.51 3.35 -11.83
CA GLU A 367 12.87 3.87 -12.03
C GLU A 367 13.02 4.56 -13.38
#